data_1dc25e56456bd1ea9cb6dab06c062091
#
_entry.id   1dc25e56456bd1ea9cb6dab06c062091
#
_cell.length_a   1.000
_cell.length_b   1.000
_cell.length_c   1.000
_cell.angle_alpha   90.00
_cell.angle_beta   90.00
_cell.angle_gamma   90.00
#
_symmetry.space_group_name_H-M   'P 1'
#
loop_
_entity.id
_entity.type
_entity.pdbx_description
1 polymer ?
#
loop_
_entity_poly.entity_id
_entity_poly.type
_entity_poly.pdbx_seq_one_letter_code
_entity_poly.pdbx_strand_id
1 'polypeptide(L)'
;LADASDAQQRIRDFLGHAEGDGFPLSSFHFGSGYTSRGKQRYVFTWNLDKFPEPRHLMTAFAQAGVRTVANLKPCLLNDHPAYAQLAADGAFIRDDAGPCLEQFWDGWGAHLDFTREGDRDWWQRGLQEQVLDVGIDVGWNDNNEYEIWGERAVIHGFGEALPMLRARPLQPLLMTRATYDQQARHKPDERVYTITRAGPPGLQRWAQTWTGDNSTSWHTMRWNQRMALTMSLSGMFNTGHDIGGFDGPVPDAEMLVRWTQACCLVPRMIMNSWKADGSVNSPWLHPEATAPIRAAVALRLKLMPYLYTQLWRATREHL
;
A
#
# COMPACT_ATOMS: atom_id res chain seq x y z
N LEU A 1 0.84 -13.40 -5.37
CA LEU A 1 2.17 -13.80 -5.84
C LEU A 1 3.22 -13.71 -4.72
N ALA A 2 3.33 -12.60 -3.99
CA ALA A 2 4.37 -12.40 -2.97
C ALA A 2 4.28 -13.35 -1.76
N ASP A 3 3.17 -14.01 -1.52
CA ASP A 3 3.01 -15.01 -0.46
C ASP A 3 3.48 -16.42 -0.86
N ALA A 4 3.68 -16.69 -2.14
CA ALA A 4 4.14 -18.00 -2.60
C ALA A 4 5.57 -18.31 -2.10
N SER A 5 5.90 -19.60 -1.96
CA SER A 5 7.24 -20.06 -1.57
C SER A 5 8.31 -19.73 -2.62
N ASP A 6 7.91 -19.68 -3.89
CA ASP A 6 8.71 -19.36 -5.06
C ASP A 6 8.38 -17.94 -5.60
N ALA A 7 8.06 -17.01 -4.70
CA ALA A 7 7.50 -15.71 -5.05
C ALA A 7 8.34 -14.92 -6.06
N GLN A 8 9.66 -14.88 -5.90
CA GLN A 8 10.54 -14.15 -6.83
C GLN A 8 10.41 -14.68 -8.26
N GLN A 9 10.36 -16.00 -8.44
CA GLN A 9 10.21 -16.61 -9.77
C GLN A 9 8.83 -16.30 -10.37
N ARG A 10 7.75 -16.49 -9.61
CA ARG A 10 6.39 -16.15 -10.08
C ARG A 10 6.23 -14.70 -10.48
N ILE A 11 6.87 -13.80 -9.77
CA ILE A 11 6.81 -12.36 -10.10
C ILE A 11 7.62 -12.06 -11.35
N ARG A 12 8.77 -12.72 -11.55
CA ARG A 12 9.51 -12.65 -12.82
C ARG A 12 8.69 -13.18 -14.00
N ASP A 13 8.06 -14.34 -13.81
CA ASP A 13 7.22 -14.95 -14.84
C ASP A 13 6.03 -14.02 -15.20
N PHE A 14 5.43 -13.38 -14.21
CA PHE A 14 4.39 -12.37 -14.42
C PHE A 14 4.90 -11.19 -15.27
N LEU A 15 6.08 -10.64 -14.94
CA LEU A 15 6.69 -9.56 -15.70
C LEU A 15 6.98 -10.00 -17.14
N GLY A 16 7.63 -11.15 -17.32
CA GLY A 16 7.92 -11.70 -18.64
C GLY A 16 6.66 -12.01 -19.46
N HIS A 17 5.58 -12.47 -18.81
CA HIS A 17 4.29 -12.67 -19.47
C HIS A 17 3.70 -11.34 -19.96
N ALA A 18 3.75 -10.30 -19.12
CA ALA A 18 3.26 -8.97 -19.49
C ALA A 18 4.04 -8.38 -20.67
N GLU A 19 5.37 -8.53 -20.68
CA GLU A 19 6.23 -8.09 -21.78
C GLU A 19 5.97 -8.89 -23.07
N GLY A 20 5.93 -10.22 -22.97
CA GLY A 20 5.70 -11.12 -24.13
C GLY A 20 4.32 -10.93 -24.76
N ASP A 21 3.32 -10.60 -23.97
CA ASP A 21 1.96 -10.29 -24.41
C ASP A 21 1.80 -8.81 -24.86
N GLY A 22 2.84 -7.98 -24.70
CA GLY A 22 2.78 -6.55 -24.98
C GLY A 22 1.72 -5.83 -24.13
N PHE A 23 1.47 -6.31 -22.89
CA PHE A 23 0.49 -5.72 -22.00
C PHE A 23 1.11 -4.50 -21.29
N PRO A 24 0.52 -3.30 -21.40
CA PRO A 24 1.09 -2.11 -20.79
C PRO A 24 0.99 -2.17 -19.26
N LEU A 25 2.13 -2.28 -18.60
CA LEU A 25 2.26 -2.31 -17.16
C LEU A 25 3.02 -1.07 -16.68
N SER A 26 2.42 -0.26 -15.80
CA SER A 26 3.05 0.96 -15.27
C SER A 26 3.70 0.74 -13.90
N SER A 27 3.13 -0.13 -13.08
CA SER A 27 3.64 -0.44 -11.75
C SER A 27 3.32 -1.86 -11.32
N PHE A 28 4.15 -2.39 -10.42
CA PHE A 28 3.90 -3.63 -9.71
C PHE A 28 3.93 -3.39 -8.21
N HIS A 29 2.89 -3.83 -7.50
CA HIS A 29 2.75 -3.63 -6.06
C HIS A 29 3.05 -4.93 -5.31
N PHE A 30 4.14 -4.92 -4.55
CA PHE A 30 4.48 -6.01 -3.63
C PHE A 30 3.58 -5.93 -2.41
N GLY A 31 2.64 -6.87 -2.29
CA GLY A 31 1.94 -7.10 -1.01
C GLY A 31 2.93 -7.56 0.06
N SER A 32 2.56 -7.44 1.33
CA SER A 32 3.47 -7.70 2.48
C SER A 32 4.06 -9.11 2.55
N GLY A 33 3.69 -10.00 1.63
CA GLY A 33 4.24 -11.35 1.52
C GLY A 33 5.75 -11.41 1.35
N TYR A 34 6.39 -10.37 0.83
CA TYR A 34 7.86 -10.33 0.70
C TYR A 34 8.58 -10.29 2.06
N THR A 35 7.88 -9.86 3.13
CA THR A 35 8.40 -9.86 4.51
C THR A 35 7.91 -11.04 5.33
N SER A 36 7.09 -11.94 4.74
CA SER A 36 6.39 -12.95 5.52
C SER A 36 7.25 -14.16 5.88
N ARG A 37 7.05 -14.66 7.10
CA ARG A 37 7.49 -15.99 7.54
C ARG A 37 6.23 -16.72 8.01
N GLY A 38 5.83 -17.76 7.27
CA GLY A 38 4.48 -18.29 7.42
C GLY A 38 3.44 -17.21 7.13
N LYS A 39 2.51 -16.98 8.05
CA LYS A 39 1.51 -15.90 7.95
C LYS A 39 1.93 -14.60 8.65
N GLN A 40 2.98 -14.63 9.46
CA GLN A 40 3.50 -13.46 10.16
C GLN A 40 4.17 -12.47 9.19
N ARG A 41 4.15 -11.17 9.52
CA ARG A 41 4.68 -10.08 8.68
C ARG A 41 5.69 -9.27 9.49
N TYR A 42 6.86 -9.04 8.91
CA TYR A 42 7.98 -8.36 9.57
C TYR A 42 8.45 -7.18 8.73
N VAL A 43 7.96 -5.98 9.03
CA VAL A 43 8.31 -4.77 8.28
C VAL A 43 9.83 -4.55 8.23
N PHE A 44 10.30 -4.02 7.10
CA PHE A 44 11.74 -3.78 6.85
C PHE A 44 12.63 -5.01 6.97
N THR A 45 12.08 -6.17 6.66
CA THR A 45 12.85 -7.40 6.45
C THR A 45 12.49 -8.00 5.09
N TRP A 46 13.40 -8.77 4.53
CA TRP A 46 13.13 -9.59 3.35
C TRP A 46 13.15 -11.06 3.73
N ASN A 47 12.19 -11.82 3.26
CA ASN A 47 12.30 -13.27 3.31
C ASN A 47 13.16 -13.75 2.13
N LEU A 48 14.45 -13.97 2.38
CA LEU A 48 15.40 -14.34 1.32
C LEU A 48 15.21 -15.77 0.81
N ASP A 49 14.48 -16.63 1.53
CA ASP A 49 14.10 -17.95 0.99
C ASP A 49 13.09 -17.82 -0.17
N LYS A 50 12.26 -16.79 -0.13
CA LYS A 50 11.26 -16.47 -1.16
C LYS A 50 11.76 -15.48 -2.21
N PHE A 51 12.67 -14.62 -1.81
CA PHE A 51 13.29 -13.56 -2.62
C PHE A 51 14.81 -13.60 -2.46
N PRO A 52 15.50 -14.57 -3.05
CA PRO A 52 16.95 -14.73 -2.87
C PRO A 52 17.75 -13.53 -3.42
N GLU A 53 17.25 -12.85 -4.43
CA GLU A 53 17.95 -11.74 -5.09
C GLU A 53 17.01 -10.54 -5.33
N PRO A 54 16.54 -9.85 -4.26
CA PRO A 54 15.54 -8.80 -4.41
C PRO A 54 16.04 -7.62 -5.26
N ARG A 55 17.31 -7.21 -5.14
CA ARG A 55 17.90 -6.13 -5.95
C ARG A 55 17.91 -6.47 -7.45
N HIS A 56 18.20 -7.72 -7.80
CA HIS A 56 18.20 -8.17 -9.19
C HIS A 56 16.76 -8.19 -9.76
N LEU A 57 15.77 -8.56 -8.95
CA LEU A 57 14.36 -8.46 -9.34
C LEU A 57 13.95 -7.00 -9.60
N MET A 58 14.33 -6.06 -8.72
CA MET A 58 14.02 -4.63 -8.93
C MET A 58 14.70 -4.07 -10.19
N THR A 59 15.92 -4.50 -10.48
CA THR A 59 16.62 -4.13 -11.73
C THR A 59 15.83 -4.57 -12.96
N ALA A 60 15.25 -5.78 -12.96
CA ALA A 60 14.41 -6.25 -14.08
C ALA A 60 13.16 -5.37 -14.26
N PHE A 61 12.48 -4.98 -13.18
CA PHE A 61 11.35 -4.05 -13.27
C PHE A 61 11.75 -2.68 -13.80
N ALA A 62 12.87 -2.15 -13.33
CA ALA A 62 13.38 -0.86 -13.82
C ALA A 62 13.73 -0.89 -15.31
N GLN A 63 14.34 -1.98 -15.79
CA GLN A 63 14.65 -2.19 -17.21
C GLN A 63 13.38 -2.30 -18.08
N ALA A 64 12.32 -2.90 -17.54
CA ALA A 64 11.01 -2.95 -18.17
C ALA A 64 10.23 -1.63 -18.12
N GLY A 65 10.77 -0.59 -17.44
CA GLY A 65 10.07 0.68 -17.24
C GLY A 65 8.91 0.62 -16.27
N VAL A 66 8.85 -0.41 -15.41
CA VAL A 66 7.77 -0.65 -14.45
C VAL A 66 8.20 -0.18 -13.06
N ARG A 67 7.45 0.73 -12.46
CA ARG A 67 7.69 1.19 -11.08
C ARG A 67 7.27 0.14 -10.07
N THR A 68 8.00 0.06 -8.97
CA THR A 68 7.74 -0.91 -7.90
C THR A 68 7.27 -0.25 -6.62
N VAL A 69 6.38 -0.92 -5.90
CA VAL A 69 5.72 -0.41 -4.69
C VAL A 69 5.78 -1.48 -3.61
N ALA A 70 6.19 -1.13 -2.38
CA ALA A 70 6.26 -2.04 -1.26
C ALA A 70 5.23 -1.73 -0.18
N ASN A 71 4.48 -2.76 0.23
CA ASN A 71 3.57 -2.71 1.37
C ASN A 71 4.35 -2.63 2.69
N LEU A 72 4.00 -1.66 3.53
CA LEU A 72 4.67 -1.34 4.79
C LEU A 72 3.63 -1.26 5.92
N LYS A 73 3.89 -1.92 7.04
CA LYS A 73 2.95 -1.99 8.17
C LYS A 73 3.59 -1.41 9.44
N PRO A 74 2.87 -0.58 10.23
CA PRO A 74 3.43 0.11 11.40
C PRO A 74 3.47 -0.75 12.66
N CYS A 75 2.90 -1.95 12.65
CA CYS A 75 2.92 -2.87 13.77
C CYS A 75 4.13 -3.80 13.68
N LEU A 76 4.92 -3.85 14.75
CA LEU A 76 5.99 -4.83 14.89
C LEU A 76 5.54 -5.97 15.80
N LEU A 77 5.66 -7.20 15.30
CA LEU A 77 5.42 -8.38 16.12
C LEU A 77 6.44 -8.45 17.26
N ASN A 78 6.06 -9.02 18.39
CA ASN A 78 6.90 -9.08 19.59
C ASN A 78 8.18 -9.93 19.43
N ASP A 79 8.25 -10.75 18.39
CA ASP A 79 9.43 -11.51 17.95
C ASP A 79 10.19 -10.87 16.78
N HIS A 80 9.78 -9.65 16.35
CA HIS A 80 10.51 -8.90 15.34
C HIS A 80 11.92 -8.57 15.83
N PRO A 81 13.00 -8.71 15.01
CA PRO A 81 14.38 -8.47 15.44
C PRO A 81 14.62 -7.11 16.11
N ALA A 82 13.91 -6.07 15.72
CA ALA A 82 14.04 -4.73 16.32
C ALA A 82 13.10 -4.50 17.52
N TYR A 83 12.19 -5.43 17.84
CA TYR A 83 11.14 -5.17 18.83
C TYR A 83 11.70 -4.86 20.23
N ALA A 84 12.61 -5.68 20.73
CA ALA A 84 13.12 -5.53 22.09
C ALA A 84 13.84 -4.19 22.30
N GLN A 85 14.62 -3.73 21.33
CA GLN A 85 15.30 -2.45 21.39
C GLN A 85 14.29 -1.29 21.33
N LEU A 86 13.36 -1.32 20.42
CA LEU A 86 12.33 -0.29 20.28
C LEU A 86 11.42 -0.21 21.50
N ALA A 87 11.10 -1.36 22.11
CA ALA A 87 10.33 -1.38 23.35
C ALA A 87 11.10 -0.73 24.52
N ALA A 88 12.41 -1.01 24.63
CA ALA A 88 13.28 -0.38 25.63
C ALA A 88 13.40 1.14 25.43
N ASP A 89 13.41 1.60 24.19
CA ASP A 89 13.45 3.01 23.80
C ASP A 89 12.07 3.71 23.96
N GLY A 90 11.01 2.95 24.30
CA GLY A 90 9.66 3.45 24.46
C GLY A 90 8.99 3.86 23.13
N ALA A 91 9.31 3.18 22.03
CA ALA A 91 8.87 3.53 20.68
C ALA A 91 7.39 3.23 20.41
N PHE A 92 6.75 2.41 21.21
CA PHE A 92 5.40 1.95 20.93
C PHE A 92 4.32 2.76 21.66
N ILE A 93 3.14 2.79 21.08
CA ILE A 93 1.93 3.18 21.80
C ILE A 93 1.77 2.27 23.00
N ARG A 94 1.51 2.85 24.17
CA ARG A 94 1.62 2.17 25.45
C ARG A 94 0.49 2.51 26.42
N ASP A 95 0.32 1.68 27.42
CA ASP A 95 -0.45 1.95 28.63
C ASP A 95 0.44 1.78 29.89
N ASP A 96 -0.19 1.66 31.06
CA ASP A 96 0.53 1.49 32.34
C ASP A 96 1.32 0.17 32.42
N ALA A 97 0.95 -0.85 31.64
CA ALA A 97 1.59 -2.16 31.61
C ALA A 97 2.76 -2.23 30.60
N GLY A 98 2.92 -1.25 29.72
CA GLY A 98 3.93 -1.21 28.68
C GLY A 98 3.35 -1.05 27.27
N PRO A 99 4.00 -1.55 26.22
CA PRO A 99 3.48 -1.51 24.86
C PRO A 99 2.10 -2.14 24.75
N CYS A 100 1.15 -1.46 24.12
CA CYS A 100 -0.17 -2.01 23.83
C CYS A 100 -0.03 -3.09 22.77
N LEU A 101 -0.20 -4.36 23.17
CA LEU A 101 -0.14 -5.50 22.26
C LEU A 101 -1.51 -5.73 21.63
N GLU A 102 -1.52 -5.80 20.32
CA GLU A 102 -2.69 -6.11 19.51
C GLU A 102 -2.42 -7.37 18.67
N GLN A 103 -3.46 -8.14 18.37
CA GLN A 103 -3.33 -9.23 17.43
C GLN A 103 -3.13 -8.67 16.03
N PHE A 104 -2.02 -9.06 15.41
CA PHE A 104 -1.64 -8.57 14.10
C PHE A 104 -1.20 -9.73 13.20
N TRP A 105 -2.05 -10.07 12.23
CA TRP A 105 -1.93 -11.32 11.48
C TRP A 105 -1.92 -12.52 12.45
N ASP A 106 -1.02 -13.47 12.30
CA ASP A 106 -0.89 -14.64 13.18
C ASP A 106 0.08 -14.40 14.37
N GLY A 107 0.21 -13.15 14.84
CA GLY A 107 1.09 -12.80 15.94
C GLY A 107 0.56 -11.65 16.78
N TRP A 108 1.26 -11.37 17.87
CA TRP A 108 1.00 -10.22 18.73
C TRP A 108 2.10 -9.19 18.53
N GLY A 109 1.72 -7.95 18.39
CA GLY A 109 2.67 -6.87 18.14
C GLY A 109 2.21 -5.54 18.70
N ALA A 110 3.06 -4.55 18.60
CA ALA A 110 2.78 -3.19 19.02
C ALA A 110 3.01 -2.20 17.87
N HIS A 111 2.20 -1.15 17.86
CA HIS A 111 2.27 -0.10 16.84
C HIS A 111 3.27 0.98 17.24
N LEU A 112 4.10 1.41 16.28
CA LEU A 112 4.99 2.56 16.45
C LEU A 112 4.20 3.85 16.73
N ASP A 113 4.78 4.70 17.55
CA ASP A 113 4.22 6.02 17.85
C ASP A 113 4.87 7.12 17.00
N PHE A 114 4.27 7.45 15.88
CA PHE A 114 4.81 8.46 14.97
C PHE A 114 4.79 9.90 15.51
N THR A 115 4.29 10.15 16.72
CA THR A 115 4.48 11.44 17.40
C THR A 115 5.89 11.57 17.99
N ARG A 116 6.65 10.45 18.14
CA ARG A 116 8.05 10.46 18.56
C ARG A 116 8.98 10.67 17.37
N GLU A 117 9.98 11.50 17.53
CA GLU A 117 10.99 11.74 16.49
C GLU A 117 11.81 10.48 16.20
N GLY A 118 12.29 9.82 17.26
CA GLY A 118 13.10 8.58 17.11
C GLY A 118 12.38 7.47 16.32
N ASP A 119 11.04 7.38 16.43
CA ASP A 119 10.27 6.36 15.71
C ASP A 119 10.11 6.73 14.23
N ARG A 120 9.94 8.03 13.93
CA ARG A 120 10.00 8.50 12.54
C ARG A 120 11.37 8.27 11.91
N ASP A 121 12.44 8.51 12.66
CA ASP A 121 13.82 8.27 12.19
C ASP A 121 14.09 6.78 11.94
N TRP A 122 13.63 5.92 12.85
CA TRP A 122 13.73 4.47 12.66
C TRP A 122 12.97 4.02 11.41
N TRP A 123 11.74 4.51 11.24
CA TRP A 123 10.91 4.22 10.06
C TRP A 123 11.58 4.68 8.77
N GLN A 124 12.13 5.88 8.76
CA GLN A 124 12.80 6.45 7.60
C GLN A 124 14.10 5.72 7.23
N ARG A 125 14.88 5.30 8.24
CA ARG A 125 16.06 4.44 7.99
C ARG A 125 15.66 3.08 7.43
N GLY A 126 14.67 2.43 8.02
CA GLY A 126 14.17 1.15 7.51
C GLY A 126 13.65 1.26 6.08
N LEU A 127 12.90 2.33 5.78
CA LEU A 127 12.44 2.62 4.42
C LEU A 127 13.62 2.82 3.45
N GLN A 128 14.63 3.60 3.85
CA GLN A 128 15.82 3.82 3.03
C GLN A 128 16.55 2.50 2.74
N GLU A 129 16.94 1.79 3.76
CA GLU A 129 17.85 0.63 3.66
C GLU A 129 17.18 -0.60 3.05
N GLN A 130 15.93 -0.86 3.44
CA GLN A 130 15.22 -2.11 3.10
C GLN A 130 14.26 -1.99 1.93
N VAL A 131 13.99 -0.77 1.46
CA VAL A 131 13.05 -0.53 0.36
C VAL A 131 13.71 0.27 -0.75
N LEU A 132 14.08 1.51 -0.49
CA LEU A 132 14.57 2.41 -1.54
C LEU A 132 15.94 2.00 -2.07
N ASP A 133 16.89 1.64 -1.20
CA ASP A 133 18.22 1.15 -1.60
C ASP A 133 18.19 -0.23 -2.26
N VAL A 134 17.12 -1.00 -2.05
CA VAL A 134 16.89 -2.27 -2.76
C VAL A 134 16.44 -2.02 -4.20
N GLY A 135 15.90 -0.83 -4.49
CA GLY A 135 15.45 -0.41 -5.81
C GLY A 135 13.93 -0.33 -5.95
N ILE A 136 13.18 -0.39 -4.84
CA ILE A 136 11.75 -0.12 -4.84
C ILE A 136 11.51 1.39 -4.85
N ASP A 137 10.59 1.85 -5.66
CA ASP A 137 10.35 3.28 -5.90
C ASP A 137 9.43 3.93 -4.85
N VAL A 138 8.47 3.17 -4.30
CA VAL A 138 7.29 3.71 -3.61
C VAL A 138 6.97 2.95 -2.33
N GLY A 139 6.73 3.68 -1.24
CA GLY A 139 6.17 3.15 -0.01
C GLY A 139 4.64 3.11 -0.04
N TRP A 140 4.06 1.99 0.37
CA TRP A 140 2.63 1.76 0.53
C TRP A 140 2.32 1.45 2.00
N ASN A 141 1.87 2.47 2.72
CA ASN A 141 1.47 2.36 4.12
C ASN A 141 0.13 1.62 4.23
N ASP A 142 0.14 0.50 4.90
CA ASP A 142 -1.00 -0.40 5.01
C ASP A 142 -1.22 -0.85 6.46
N ASN A 143 -2.43 -1.28 6.80
CA ASN A 143 -2.87 -1.62 8.16
C ASN A 143 -2.47 -0.54 9.18
N ASN A 144 -2.64 0.71 8.81
CA ASN A 144 -2.29 1.87 9.61
C ASN A 144 -3.52 2.61 10.16
N GLU A 145 -4.62 1.90 10.38
CA GLU A 145 -5.83 2.37 11.04
C GLU A 145 -5.62 2.61 12.53
N TYR A 146 -4.61 1.97 13.11
CA TYR A 146 -4.32 2.06 14.55
C TYR A 146 -5.52 1.67 15.40
N GLU A 147 -6.01 0.45 15.21
CA GLU A 147 -7.18 -0.11 15.90
C GLU A 147 -6.85 -0.50 17.36
N ILE A 148 -6.31 0.44 18.10
CA ILE A 148 -6.00 0.32 19.54
C ILE A 148 -7.15 0.97 20.31
N TRP A 149 -7.96 0.15 20.98
CA TRP A 149 -9.21 0.56 21.59
C TRP A 149 -9.12 0.73 23.12
N GLY A 150 -7.98 0.41 23.72
CA GLY A 150 -7.77 0.54 25.17
C GLY A 150 -7.89 2.01 25.62
N GLU A 151 -8.81 2.29 26.55
CA GLU A 151 -9.04 3.65 27.07
C GLU A 151 -7.81 4.26 27.75
N ARG A 152 -6.90 3.41 28.27
CA ARG A 152 -5.65 3.84 28.93
C ARG A 152 -4.48 3.98 27.96
N ALA A 153 -4.66 3.61 26.69
CA ALA A 153 -3.62 3.74 25.69
C ALA A 153 -3.28 5.22 25.45
N VAL A 154 -1.99 5.52 25.50
CA VAL A 154 -1.45 6.86 25.29
C VAL A 154 -0.35 6.86 24.24
N ILE A 155 -0.22 7.99 23.58
CA ILE A 155 0.89 8.33 22.67
C ILE A 155 1.78 9.38 23.34
N HIS A 156 3.01 9.50 22.84
CA HIS A 156 3.99 10.48 23.31
C HIS A 156 3.54 11.95 23.09
N GLY A 157 2.75 12.19 22.02
CA GLY A 157 2.14 13.50 21.78
C GLY A 157 3.13 14.65 21.60
N PHE A 158 4.32 14.39 21.00
CA PHE A 158 5.40 15.38 20.84
C PHE A 158 5.98 15.91 22.16
N GLY A 159 5.91 15.11 23.23
CA GLY A 159 6.41 15.45 24.58
C GLY A 159 5.32 15.66 25.61
N GLU A 160 4.06 15.75 25.19
CA GLU A 160 2.90 15.85 26.06
C GLU A 160 1.95 14.66 25.77
N ALA A 161 1.91 13.72 26.71
CA ALA A 161 1.16 12.47 26.51
C ALA A 161 -0.32 12.74 26.21
N LEU A 162 -0.82 12.11 25.14
CA LEU A 162 -2.21 12.25 24.71
C LEU A 162 -2.92 10.90 24.68
N PRO A 163 -4.22 10.83 25.03
CA PRO A 163 -4.99 9.61 24.86
C PRO A 163 -5.02 9.17 23.39
N MET A 164 -4.68 7.91 23.15
CA MET A 164 -4.62 7.34 21.78
C MET A 164 -5.95 7.51 21.04
N LEU A 165 -7.08 7.27 21.69
CA LEU A 165 -8.42 7.39 21.07
C LEU A 165 -8.72 8.79 20.50
N ARG A 166 -8.17 9.85 21.11
CA ARG A 166 -8.33 11.23 20.62
C ARG A 166 -7.35 11.57 19.51
N ALA A 167 -6.17 10.97 19.55
CA ALA A 167 -5.06 11.29 18.67
C ALA A 167 -4.84 10.27 17.56
N ARG A 168 -5.69 9.22 17.46
CA ARG A 168 -5.58 8.15 16.45
C ARG A 168 -5.32 8.66 15.03
N PRO A 169 -6.06 9.65 14.52
CA PRO A 169 -5.85 10.12 13.15
C PRO A 169 -4.47 10.73 12.88
N LEU A 170 -3.74 11.13 13.91
CA LEU A 170 -2.37 11.66 13.77
C LEU A 170 -1.39 10.57 13.34
N GLN A 171 -1.56 9.34 13.81
CA GLN A 171 -0.62 8.25 13.54
C GLN A 171 -0.46 7.94 12.04
N PRO A 172 -1.53 7.61 11.30
CA PRO A 172 -1.41 7.39 9.85
C PRO A 172 -0.98 8.64 9.09
N LEU A 173 -1.35 9.83 9.54
CA LEU A 173 -0.93 11.09 8.91
C LEU A 173 0.59 11.29 9.03
N LEU A 174 1.14 11.11 10.23
CA LEU A 174 2.57 11.27 10.49
C LEU A 174 3.40 10.14 9.86
N MET A 175 2.91 8.91 9.88
CA MET A 175 3.51 7.79 9.15
C MET A 175 3.61 8.12 7.65
N THR A 176 2.52 8.61 7.07
CA THR A 176 2.47 8.99 5.66
C THR A 176 3.46 10.08 5.35
N ARG A 177 3.53 11.13 6.19
CA ARG A 177 4.51 12.20 6.03
C ARG A 177 5.94 11.68 6.15
N ALA A 178 6.24 10.84 7.14
CA ALA A 178 7.58 10.26 7.31
C ALA A 178 8.01 9.44 6.08
N THR A 179 7.09 8.65 5.52
CA THR A 179 7.32 7.89 4.28
C THR A 179 7.56 8.83 3.09
N TYR A 180 6.72 9.83 2.90
CA TYR A 180 6.85 10.83 1.85
C TYR A 180 8.18 11.61 1.94
N ASP A 181 8.49 12.14 3.13
CA ASP A 181 9.70 12.95 3.34
C ASP A 181 10.97 12.13 3.03
N GLN A 182 10.99 10.84 3.37
CA GLN A 182 12.13 9.97 3.06
C GLN A 182 12.25 9.68 1.56
N GLN A 183 11.15 9.42 0.87
CA GLN A 183 11.17 9.26 -0.59
C GLN A 183 11.65 10.54 -1.30
N ALA A 184 11.20 11.71 -0.83
CA ALA A 184 11.63 13.00 -1.36
C ALA A 184 13.15 13.24 -1.19
N ARG A 185 13.70 12.83 -0.05
CA ARG A 185 15.16 12.92 0.18
C ARG A 185 15.95 11.95 -0.69
N HIS A 186 15.41 10.75 -0.91
CA HIS A 186 16.07 9.72 -1.72
C HIS A 186 16.17 10.10 -3.20
N LYS A 187 15.11 10.70 -3.75
CA LYS A 187 15.07 11.15 -5.16
C LYS A 187 14.52 12.57 -5.25
N PRO A 188 15.36 13.60 -4.95
CA PRO A 188 14.92 14.98 -4.84
C PRO A 188 14.42 15.58 -6.17
N ASP A 189 14.86 15.05 -7.30
CA ASP A 189 14.50 15.52 -8.64
C ASP A 189 13.26 14.79 -9.21
N GLU A 190 12.73 13.78 -8.50
CA GLU A 190 11.54 13.05 -8.91
C GLU A 190 10.32 13.47 -8.08
N ARG A 191 9.12 13.43 -8.70
CA ARG A 191 7.87 13.60 -7.95
C ARG A 191 7.63 12.40 -7.05
N VAL A 192 7.40 12.68 -5.78
CA VAL A 192 7.08 11.64 -4.79
C VAL A 192 5.69 11.05 -5.06
N TYR A 193 5.61 9.74 -4.99
CA TYR A 193 4.38 8.99 -4.99
C TYR A 193 4.36 8.09 -3.76
N THR A 194 3.42 8.31 -2.87
CA THR A 194 3.22 7.51 -1.66
C THR A 194 1.78 7.02 -1.63
N ILE A 195 1.54 5.84 -1.08
CA ILE A 195 0.21 5.28 -0.90
C ILE A 195 -0.04 5.07 0.59
N THR A 196 -1.25 5.36 1.06
CA THR A 196 -1.66 5.10 2.43
C THR A 196 -3.10 4.60 2.50
N ARG A 197 -3.35 3.60 3.34
CA ARG A 197 -4.69 3.03 3.57
C ARG A 197 -5.54 3.96 4.43
N ALA A 198 -5.04 4.36 5.57
CA ALA A 198 -5.75 5.21 6.51
C ALA A 198 -5.14 6.61 6.60
N GLY A 199 -5.96 7.56 7.01
CA GLY A 199 -5.56 8.91 7.33
C GLY A 199 -6.73 9.89 7.33
N PRO A 200 -6.64 11.00 8.07
CA PRO A 200 -7.64 12.05 8.12
C PRO A 200 -7.53 12.97 6.89
N PRO A 201 -8.48 13.89 6.70
CA PRO A 201 -8.31 15.02 5.79
C PRO A 201 -6.99 15.74 6.06
N GLY A 202 -6.24 16.04 4.98
CA GLY A 202 -4.87 16.54 5.04
C GLY A 202 -3.84 15.54 4.48
N LEU A 203 -4.15 14.23 4.49
CA LEU A 203 -3.25 13.21 3.93
C LEU A 203 -3.05 13.35 2.42
N GLN A 204 -4.02 13.91 1.70
CA GLN A 204 -3.95 14.14 0.24
C GLN A 204 -2.77 15.01 -0.19
N ARG A 205 -2.14 15.69 0.75
CA ARG A 205 -0.90 16.48 0.53
C ARG A 205 0.31 15.59 0.25
N TRP A 206 0.28 14.34 0.72
CA TRP A 206 1.43 13.44 0.68
C TRP A 206 1.17 12.10 0.02
N ALA A 207 -0.09 11.67 -0.06
CA ALA A 207 -0.37 10.31 -0.54
C ALA A 207 -1.65 10.17 -1.35
N GLN A 208 -1.64 9.14 -2.18
CA GLN A 208 -2.84 8.52 -2.73
C GLN A 208 -3.43 7.55 -1.71
N THR A 209 -4.75 7.39 -1.71
CA THR A 209 -5.43 6.39 -0.87
C THR A 209 -6.33 5.47 -1.71
N TRP A 210 -6.95 4.49 -1.06
CA TRP A 210 -7.93 3.60 -1.67
C TRP A 210 -8.99 3.16 -0.67
N THR A 211 -9.99 2.43 -1.12
CA THR A 211 -11.15 2.04 -0.30
C THR A 211 -10.91 0.80 0.56
N GLY A 212 -9.68 0.30 0.66
CA GLY A 212 -9.33 -0.88 1.47
C GLY A 212 -9.76 -2.20 0.84
N ASP A 213 -9.98 -3.19 1.68
CA ASP A 213 -10.21 -4.59 1.32
C ASP A 213 -11.69 -4.86 0.98
N ASN A 214 -12.13 -4.38 -0.16
CA ASN A 214 -13.52 -4.54 -0.59
C ASN A 214 -13.78 -5.92 -1.18
N SER A 215 -14.90 -6.52 -0.81
CA SER A 215 -15.33 -7.81 -1.36
C SER A 215 -15.82 -7.71 -2.80
N THR A 216 -15.58 -8.77 -3.59
CA THR A 216 -16.02 -8.89 -4.97
C THR A 216 -17.55 -8.93 -5.06
N SER A 217 -18.16 -7.90 -5.61
CA SER A 217 -19.58 -7.85 -5.96
C SER A 217 -19.92 -6.67 -6.85
N TRP A 218 -21.02 -6.75 -7.62
CA TRP A 218 -21.58 -5.63 -8.37
C TRP A 218 -21.99 -4.46 -7.46
N HIS A 219 -22.44 -4.76 -6.24
CA HIS A 219 -22.76 -3.75 -5.24
C HIS A 219 -21.52 -2.96 -4.85
N THR A 220 -20.44 -3.64 -4.50
CA THR A 220 -19.16 -3.03 -4.12
C THR A 220 -18.59 -2.18 -5.25
N MET A 221 -18.61 -2.67 -6.50
CA MET A 221 -18.16 -1.90 -7.65
C MET A 221 -18.90 -0.55 -7.76
N ARG A 222 -20.22 -0.56 -7.66
CA ARG A 222 -21.04 0.68 -7.70
C ARG A 222 -20.82 1.57 -6.48
N TRP A 223 -20.67 0.97 -5.30
CA TRP A 223 -20.39 1.69 -4.07
C TRP A 223 -19.06 2.43 -4.13
N ASN A 224 -18.01 1.77 -4.59
CA ASN A 224 -16.67 2.35 -4.72
C ASN A 224 -16.65 3.56 -5.66
N GLN A 225 -17.40 3.55 -6.75
CA GLN A 225 -17.52 4.72 -7.63
C GLN A 225 -18.12 5.92 -6.88
N ARG A 226 -19.18 5.71 -6.11
CA ARG A 226 -19.81 6.75 -5.29
C ARG A 226 -18.88 7.25 -4.20
N MET A 227 -18.16 6.34 -3.53
CA MET A 227 -17.19 6.68 -2.49
C MET A 227 -16.05 7.54 -3.07
N ALA A 228 -15.51 7.17 -4.23
CA ALA A 228 -14.44 7.94 -4.89
C ALA A 228 -14.91 9.38 -5.22
N LEU A 229 -16.14 9.55 -5.70
CA LEU A 229 -16.72 10.87 -5.94
C LEU A 229 -16.89 11.67 -4.64
N THR A 230 -17.41 11.04 -3.59
CA THR A 230 -17.58 11.69 -2.26
C THR A 230 -16.26 12.08 -1.66
N MET A 231 -15.24 11.22 -1.74
CA MET A 231 -13.88 11.53 -1.28
C MET A 231 -13.29 12.70 -2.06
N SER A 232 -13.50 12.75 -3.38
CA SER A 232 -13.04 13.88 -4.21
C SER A 232 -13.66 15.20 -3.77
N LEU A 233 -14.98 15.23 -3.50
CA LEU A 233 -15.66 16.41 -2.97
C LEU A 233 -15.17 16.82 -1.56
N SER A 234 -14.59 15.88 -0.82
CA SER A 234 -13.97 16.12 0.48
C SER A 234 -12.48 16.49 0.40
N GLY A 235 -11.96 16.76 -0.80
CA GLY A 235 -10.56 17.11 -1.05
C GLY A 235 -9.61 15.90 -1.18
N MET A 236 -10.11 14.66 -1.02
CA MET A 236 -9.32 13.43 -1.16
C MET A 236 -9.46 12.86 -2.58
N PHE A 237 -9.13 13.66 -3.56
CA PHE A 237 -9.37 13.37 -4.97
C PHE A 237 -8.43 12.30 -5.57
N ASN A 238 -7.25 12.09 -4.99
CA ASN A 238 -6.31 11.06 -5.45
C ASN A 238 -6.59 9.73 -4.76
N THR A 239 -7.63 9.04 -5.22
CA THR A 239 -8.12 7.79 -4.63
C THR A 239 -8.51 6.77 -5.69
N GLY A 240 -8.82 5.56 -5.26
CA GLY A 240 -9.33 4.48 -6.11
C GLY A 240 -9.72 3.25 -5.32
N HIS A 241 -9.81 2.14 -6.00
CA HIS A 241 -10.20 0.85 -5.40
C HIS A 241 -9.61 -0.32 -6.18
N ASP A 242 -9.58 -1.49 -5.55
CA ASP A 242 -9.02 -2.69 -6.15
C ASP A 242 -10.00 -3.30 -7.16
N ILE A 243 -9.57 -3.38 -8.42
CA ILE A 243 -10.38 -3.88 -9.53
C ILE A 243 -10.66 -5.38 -9.35
N GLY A 244 -11.93 -5.74 -9.46
CA GLY A 244 -12.39 -7.11 -9.28
C GLY A 244 -12.65 -7.49 -7.83
N GLY A 245 -12.43 -6.55 -6.88
CA GLY A 245 -12.53 -6.77 -5.44
C GLY A 245 -11.26 -7.40 -4.85
N PHE A 246 -10.90 -6.99 -3.63
CA PHE A 246 -9.71 -7.52 -2.95
C PHE A 246 -9.94 -8.94 -2.42
N ASP A 247 -11.01 -9.15 -1.65
CA ASP A 247 -11.39 -10.45 -1.09
C ASP A 247 -12.69 -11.01 -1.69
N GLY A 248 -13.26 -12.05 -1.07
CA GLY A 248 -14.50 -12.69 -1.50
C GLY A 248 -14.32 -13.56 -2.74
N PRO A 249 -15.41 -13.84 -3.49
CA PRO A 249 -15.36 -14.75 -4.63
C PRO A 249 -14.49 -14.19 -5.78
N VAL A 250 -14.05 -15.08 -6.65
CA VAL A 250 -13.39 -14.69 -7.90
C VAL A 250 -14.40 -13.91 -8.75
N PRO A 251 -14.04 -12.72 -9.29
CA PRO A 251 -14.93 -12.02 -10.22
C PRO A 251 -15.12 -12.85 -11.49
N ASP A 252 -16.34 -12.89 -12.04
CA ASP A 252 -16.53 -13.42 -13.39
C ASP A 252 -15.92 -12.49 -14.46
N ALA A 253 -15.86 -12.98 -15.68
CA ALA A 253 -15.24 -12.25 -16.79
C ALA A 253 -15.92 -10.90 -17.05
N GLU A 254 -17.24 -10.85 -17.01
CA GLU A 254 -17.98 -9.60 -17.23
C GLU A 254 -17.70 -8.57 -16.13
N MET A 255 -17.74 -8.99 -14.87
CA MET A 255 -17.46 -8.12 -13.72
C MET A 255 -16.05 -7.56 -13.81
N LEU A 256 -15.05 -8.40 -14.09
CA LEU A 256 -13.66 -7.96 -14.18
C LEU A 256 -13.47 -6.93 -15.31
N VAL A 257 -14.07 -7.16 -16.47
CA VAL A 257 -14.05 -6.22 -17.59
C VAL A 257 -14.75 -4.91 -17.23
N ARG A 258 -15.99 -4.96 -16.71
CA ARG A 258 -16.76 -3.76 -16.36
C ARG A 258 -16.09 -2.94 -15.26
N TRP A 259 -15.52 -3.60 -14.26
CA TRP A 259 -14.80 -2.91 -13.19
C TRP A 259 -13.53 -2.23 -13.73
N THR A 260 -12.79 -2.90 -14.61
CA THR A 260 -11.62 -2.31 -15.28
C THR A 260 -12.01 -1.09 -16.11
N GLN A 261 -13.07 -1.17 -16.90
CA GLN A 261 -13.61 -0.05 -17.70
C GLN A 261 -13.99 1.13 -16.79
N ALA A 262 -14.71 0.87 -15.70
CA ALA A 262 -15.11 1.91 -14.75
C ALA A 262 -13.90 2.63 -14.12
N CYS A 263 -12.81 1.89 -13.88
CA CYS A 263 -11.59 2.44 -13.28
C CYS A 263 -10.71 3.26 -14.24
N CYS A 264 -10.99 3.28 -15.54
CA CYS A 264 -10.21 4.07 -16.50
C CYS A 264 -10.15 5.57 -16.14
N LEU A 265 -11.18 6.09 -15.49
CA LEU A 265 -11.30 7.51 -15.08
C LEU A 265 -10.98 7.73 -13.59
N VAL A 266 -10.72 6.68 -12.83
CA VAL A 266 -10.38 6.79 -11.40
C VAL A 266 -8.87 7.02 -11.27
N PRO A 267 -8.39 7.93 -10.42
CA PRO A 267 -6.96 8.23 -10.27
C PRO A 267 -6.09 7.00 -10.01
N ARG A 268 -6.47 6.15 -9.06
CA ARG A 268 -5.80 4.86 -8.81
C ARG A 268 -6.51 3.73 -9.56
N MET A 269 -5.85 3.18 -10.56
CA MET A 269 -6.32 2.04 -11.36
C MET A 269 -5.38 0.86 -11.15
N ILE A 270 -5.80 -0.14 -10.40
CA ILE A 270 -4.98 -1.30 -10.06
C ILE A 270 -5.83 -2.57 -9.91
N MET A 271 -5.29 -3.70 -10.35
CA MET A 271 -5.76 -5.03 -9.98
C MET A 271 -4.94 -5.50 -8.79
N ASN A 272 -5.60 -5.68 -7.64
CA ASN A 272 -4.98 -6.16 -6.41
C ASN A 272 -5.98 -7.05 -5.69
N SER A 273 -5.54 -8.23 -5.26
CA SER A 273 -6.44 -9.18 -4.59
C SER A 273 -5.69 -10.10 -3.64
N TRP A 274 -6.43 -10.57 -2.66
CA TRP A 274 -6.04 -11.66 -1.77
C TRP A 274 -7.25 -12.57 -1.58
N LYS A 275 -7.29 -13.68 -2.32
CA LYS A 275 -8.41 -14.60 -2.37
C LYS A 275 -8.12 -15.87 -1.57
N ALA A 276 -9.15 -16.42 -0.92
CA ALA A 276 -9.02 -17.62 -0.10
C ALA A 276 -8.60 -18.87 -0.91
N ASP A 277 -8.94 -18.90 -2.20
CA ASP A 277 -8.56 -19.98 -3.12
C ASP A 277 -7.18 -19.79 -3.78
N GLY A 278 -6.48 -18.69 -3.44
CA GLY A 278 -5.17 -18.33 -4.00
C GLY A 278 -5.21 -17.75 -5.41
N SER A 279 -6.39 -17.52 -5.99
CA SER A 279 -6.53 -16.85 -7.27
C SER A 279 -6.07 -15.38 -7.20
N VAL A 280 -5.67 -14.83 -8.34
CA VAL A 280 -5.17 -13.47 -8.45
C VAL A 280 -5.94 -12.72 -9.52
N ASN A 281 -6.51 -11.57 -9.16
CA ASN A 281 -7.08 -10.68 -10.17
C ASN A 281 -5.96 -10.17 -11.07
N SER A 282 -6.02 -10.57 -12.33
CA SER A 282 -5.06 -10.18 -13.36
C SER A 282 -5.77 -10.02 -14.70
N PRO A 283 -5.15 -9.36 -15.68
CA PRO A 283 -5.72 -9.26 -17.03
C PRO A 283 -5.99 -10.60 -17.72
N TRP A 284 -5.32 -11.65 -17.25
CA TRP A 284 -5.37 -13.02 -17.81
C TRP A 284 -6.18 -14.01 -16.97
N LEU A 285 -6.86 -13.54 -15.92
CA LEU A 285 -7.69 -14.42 -15.08
C LEU A 285 -8.76 -15.17 -15.89
N HIS A 286 -9.33 -14.51 -16.89
CA HIS A 286 -10.25 -15.07 -17.86
C HIS A 286 -9.74 -14.76 -19.27
N PRO A 287 -9.38 -15.78 -20.09
CA PRO A 287 -8.82 -15.55 -21.42
C PRO A 287 -9.69 -14.66 -22.32
N GLU A 288 -11.00 -14.82 -22.26
CA GLU A 288 -11.98 -14.02 -23.00
C GLU A 288 -12.06 -12.56 -22.56
N ALA A 289 -11.65 -12.26 -21.34
CA ALA A 289 -11.63 -10.91 -20.78
C ALA A 289 -10.35 -10.12 -21.13
N THR A 290 -9.27 -10.78 -21.53
CA THR A 290 -7.96 -10.14 -21.76
C THR A 290 -8.03 -9.02 -22.79
N ALA A 291 -8.68 -9.26 -23.94
CA ALA A 291 -8.77 -8.27 -25.01
C ALA A 291 -9.55 -7.00 -24.60
N PRO A 292 -10.77 -7.07 -24.02
CA PRO A 292 -11.48 -5.89 -23.56
C PRO A 292 -10.77 -5.20 -22.38
N ILE A 293 -10.07 -5.91 -21.48
CA ILE A 293 -9.25 -5.32 -20.43
C ILE A 293 -8.08 -4.55 -21.04
N ARG A 294 -7.37 -5.11 -22.00
CA ARG A 294 -6.29 -4.43 -22.74
C ARG A 294 -6.79 -3.13 -23.38
N ALA A 295 -7.96 -3.16 -24.01
CA ALA A 295 -8.55 -1.98 -24.62
C ALA A 295 -8.85 -0.90 -23.57
N ALA A 296 -9.37 -1.28 -22.41
CA ALA A 296 -9.62 -0.35 -21.30
C ALA A 296 -8.31 0.26 -20.75
N VAL A 297 -7.25 -0.54 -20.58
CA VAL A 297 -5.94 -0.04 -20.14
C VAL A 297 -5.32 0.88 -21.21
N ALA A 298 -5.42 0.53 -22.49
CA ALA A 298 -4.97 1.40 -23.58
C ALA A 298 -5.71 2.76 -23.60
N LEU A 299 -7.03 2.75 -23.34
CA LEU A 299 -7.80 3.99 -23.16
C LEU A 299 -7.27 4.80 -21.98
N ARG A 300 -7.03 4.14 -20.82
CA ARG A 300 -6.44 4.79 -19.63
C ARG A 300 -5.14 5.49 -19.97
N LEU A 301 -4.23 4.85 -20.70
CA LEU A 301 -2.94 5.45 -21.09
C LEU A 301 -3.13 6.70 -21.95
N LYS A 302 -4.08 6.69 -22.88
CA LYS A 302 -4.43 7.88 -23.67
C LYS A 302 -5.00 9.02 -22.82
N LEU A 303 -5.69 8.69 -21.74
CA LEU A 303 -6.28 9.65 -20.80
C LEU A 303 -5.28 10.17 -19.75
N MET A 304 -4.07 9.63 -19.65
CA MET A 304 -3.09 10.03 -18.62
C MET A 304 -2.80 11.54 -18.61
N PRO A 305 -2.58 12.22 -19.74
CA PRO A 305 -2.36 13.67 -19.72
C PRO A 305 -3.57 14.44 -19.17
N TYR A 306 -4.79 14.02 -19.52
CA TYR A 306 -6.02 14.61 -18.99
C TYR A 306 -6.11 14.40 -17.46
N LEU A 307 -5.96 13.16 -16.99
CA LEU A 307 -6.05 12.82 -15.57
C LEU A 307 -4.97 13.55 -14.76
N TYR A 308 -3.76 13.62 -15.28
CA TYR A 308 -2.67 14.37 -14.65
C TYR A 308 -3.03 15.86 -14.53
N THR A 309 -3.58 16.45 -15.57
CA THR A 309 -4.03 17.85 -15.56
C THR A 309 -5.14 18.07 -14.51
N GLN A 310 -6.12 17.17 -14.40
CA GLN A 310 -7.16 17.29 -13.39
C GLN A 310 -6.61 17.15 -11.97
N LEU A 311 -5.70 16.21 -11.72
CA LEU A 311 -5.03 16.09 -10.42
C LEU A 311 -4.19 17.32 -10.08
N TRP A 312 -3.51 17.89 -11.06
CA TRP A 312 -2.77 19.14 -10.89
C TRP A 312 -3.68 20.31 -10.52
N ARG A 313 -4.81 20.46 -11.24
CA ARG A 313 -5.81 21.50 -10.96
C ARG A 313 -6.43 21.32 -9.57
N ALA A 314 -6.81 20.10 -9.21
CA ALA A 314 -7.32 19.79 -7.86
C ALA A 314 -6.32 20.17 -6.76
N THR A 315 -5.03 19.99 -7.01
CA THR A 315 -3.96 20.31 -6.04
C THR A 315 -3.68 21.81 -5.93
N ARG A 316 -3.79 22.57 -7.04
CA ARG A 316 -3.35 23.96 -7.15
C ARG A 316 -4.51 24.96 -7.14
N GLU A 317 -5.59 24.62 -7.78
CA GLU A 317 -6.75 25.48 -8.01
C GLU A 317 -7.94 25.10 -7.13
N HIS A 318 -7.89 23.92 -6.47
CA HIS A 318 -8.96 23.36 -5.64
C HIS A 318 -10.27 23.14 -6.43
N LEU A 319 -10.15 22.75 -7.71
CA LEU A 319 -11.25 22.51 -8.67
C LEU A 319 -11.43 21.01 -8.94
#